data_a8ff3ac8e58fcb770c9ea8a98cb1ee9f
#
_entry.id   a8ff3ac8e58fcb770c9ea8a98cb1ee9f
#
_cell.length_a   1.000
_cell.length_b   1.000
_cell.length_c   1.000
_cell.angle_alpha   90.00
_cell.angle_beta   90.00
_cell.angle_gamma   90.00
#
_symmetry.space_group_name_H-M   'P 1'
#
loop_
_entity.id
_entity.type
_entity.pdbx_description
1 polymer ?
#
loop_
_entity_poly.entity_id
_entity_poly.type
_entity_poly.pdbx_seq_one_letter_code
_entity_poly.pdbx_strand_id
1 'polypeptide(L)'
;MQHPVNVFTGKIREYDGSRPSAIAKVQVDGELTLTELGLAGDEQAEKKIHGGPERALCHYPREHYLHWAREFPEQADLFVAPAFGENLSTXGLTEXNVFIGDIFRWGEALIQVTQPRSPCFKLNYHFGISDMSAQLQTAGKTGWLYRVIQGGQVSADAPLELASRLSEVSVYDACAIAWHMPFDDEQYRRLLSAAGLSTSWSRTMQKRRISGQIEDNSRRLWGK
;
A
#
# COMPACT_ATOMS: atom_id res chain seq x y z
N MET A 1 4.95 20.05 -6.03
CA MET A 1 3.48 19.94 -6.29
C MET A 1 2.81 19.45 -5.04
N GLN A 2 1.66 20.03 -4.69
CA GLN A 2 0.89 19.69 -3.49
C GLN A 2 -0.27 18.78 -3.87
N HIS A 3 -0.46 17.70 -3.11
CA HIS A 3 -1.54 16.74 -3.35
C HIS A 3 -2.48 16.73 -2.14
N PRO A 4 -3.70 17.27 -2.28
CA PRO A 4 -4.71 17.15 -1.22
C PRO A 4 -4.94 15.68 -0.86
N VAL A 5 -5.08 15.39 0.43
CA VAL A 5 -5.16 14.03 0.93
C VAL A 5 -6.46 13.80 1.71
N ASN A 6 -7.11 12.67 1.48
CA ASN A 6 -8.16 12.16 2.36
C ASN A 6 -7.53 11.18 3.34
N VAL A 7 -7.90 11.29 4.60
CA VAL A 7 -7.29 10.52 5.69
C VAL A 7 -8.35 9.60 6.31
N PHE A 8 -7.95 8.37 6.59
CA PHE A 8 -8.87 7.34 7.12
C PHE A 8 -8.20 6.54 8.23
N THR A 9 -8.97 6.28 9.30
CA THR A 9 -8.52 5.39 10.39
C THR A 9 -9.61 4.36 10.68
N GLY A 10 -9.22 3.23 11.25
CA GLY A 10 -10.17 2.17 11.57
C GLY A 10 -9.80 1.38 12.79
N LYS A 11 -10.81 0.71 13.35
CA LYS A 11 -10.66 -0.23 14.46
C LYS A 11 -10.75 -1.65 13.93
N ILE A 12 -10.09 -2.57 14.62
CA ILE A 12 -10.22 -3.99 14.32
C ILE A 12 -11.67 -4.40 14.58
N ARG A 13 -12.29 -5.03 13.58
CA ARG A 13 -13.62 -5.62 13.69
C ARG A 13 -13.56 -7.05 13.19
N GLU A 14 -14.44 -7.90 13.69
CA GLU A 14 -14.59 -9.26 13.17
C GLU A 14 -15.46 -9.20 11.90
N TYR A 15 -14.92 -9.73 10.83
CA TYR A 15 -15.65 -9.92 9.57
C TYR A 15 -16.18 -11.35 9.56
N ASP A 16 -17.48 -11.53 9.41
CA ASP A 16 -18.13 -12.83 9.32
C ASP A 16 -17.85 -13.76 10.51
N GLY A 17 -17.60 -13.21 11.70
CA GLY A 17 -17.44 -13.99 12.92
C GLY A 17 -16.20 -14.90 12.97
N SER A 18 -15.26 -14.76 12.06
CA SER A 18 -14.11 -15.68 12.02
C SER A 18 -12.73 -15.05 11.86
N ARG A 19 -12.64 -13.84 11.29
CA ARG A 19 -11.31 -13.25 11.03
C ARG A 19 -11.29 -11.76 11.33
N PRO A 20 -10.39 -11.31 12.22
CA PRO A 20 -10.26 -9.88 12.51
C PRO A 20 -9.71 -9.13 11.30
N SER A 21 -10.26 -7.95 11.04
CA SER A 21 -9.80 -7.08 9.97
C SER A 21 -9.97 -5.61 10.37
N ALA A 22 -9.06 -4.76 9.95
CA ALA A 22 -9.14 -3.32 10.10
C ALA A 22 -9.29 -2.63 8.72
N ILE A 23 -9.86 -3.37 7.74
CA ILE A 23 -10.07 -2.83 6.39
C ILE A 23 -11.17 -1.76 6.39
N ALA A 24 -12.15 -1.87 7.28
CA ALA A 24 -13.26 -0.92 7.37
C ALA A 24 -12.80 0.33 8.13
N LYS A 25 -12.31 1.32 7.38
CA LYS A 25 -11.87 2.61 7.92
C LYS A 25 -12.93 3.68 7.67
N VAL A 26 -12.85 4.76 8.43
CA VAL A 26 -13.73 5.93 8.29
C VAL A 26 -12.88 7.18 8.06
N GLN A 27 -13.42 8.11 7.31
CA GLN A 27 -12.74 9.39 7.07
C GLN A 27 -12.59 10.16 8.36
N VAL A 28 -11.45 10.81 8.53
CA VAL A 28 -11.14 11.63 9.69
C VAL A 28 -10.76 13.02 9.21
N ASP A 29 -11.41 14.02 9.79
CA ASP A 29 -11.09 15.43 9.58
C ASP A 29 -10.37 15.96 10.83
N GLY A 30 -9.61 17.03 10.66
CA GLY A 30 -8.88 17.66 11.76
C GLY A 30 -7.50 17.07 12.00
N GLU A 31 -6.91 17.46 13.12
CA GLU A 31 -5.54 17.07 13.45
C GLU A 31 -5.46 15.66 14.05
N LEU A 32 -4.42 14.95 13.65
CA LEU A 32 -4.09 13.60 14.11
C LEU A 32 -2.61 13.55 14.47
N THR A 33 -2.26 12.71 15.43
CA THR A 33 -0.85 12.44 15.74
C THR A 33 -0.37 11.26 14.91
N LEU A 34 0.69 11.46 14.15
CA LEU A 34 1.37 10.38 13.42
C LEU A 34 2.60 9.95 14.20
N THR A 35 2.68 8.66 14.49
CA THR A 35 3.81 8.05 15.18
C THR A 35 4.55 7.09 14.24
N GLU A 36 5.68 6.56 14.68
CA GLU A 36 6.44 5.53 13.98
C GLU A 36 5.58 4.32 13.57
N LEU A 37 4.51 4.04 14.31
CA LEU A 37 3.64 2.88 14.05
C LEU A 37 2.37 3.23 13.27
N GLY A 38 2.17 4.51 12.92
CA GLY A 38 1.00 4.95 12.16
C GLY A 38 0.18 6.02 12.90
N LEU A 39 -1.00 6.28 12.38
CA LEU A 39 -1.92 7.30 12.93
C LEU A 39 -2.48 6.84 14.27
N ALA A 40 -2.50 7.76 15.24
CA ALA A 40 -3.14 7.52 16.52
C ALA A 40 -4.61 7.16 16.30
N GLY A 41 -5.07 6.07 16.91
CA GLY A 41 -6.44 5.58 16.74
C GLY A 41 -6.65 4.62 15.59
N ASP A 42 -5.67 4.47 14.70
CA ASP A 42 -5.75 3.46 13.64
C ASP A 42 -5.24 2.11 14.16
N GLU A 43 -5.94 1.04 13.83
CA GLU A 43 -5.57 -0.31 14.25
C GLU A 43 -5.22 -1.19 13.06
N GLN A 44 -4.34 -2.16 13.29
CA GLN A 44 -3.92 -3.13 12.29
C GLN A 44 -4.14 -4.54 12.85
N ALA A 45 -5.01 -5.29 12.19
CA ALA A 45 -5.45 -6.60 12.71
C ALA A 45 -4.37 -7.66 12.76
N GLU A 46 -3.41 -7.61 11.84
CA GLU A 46 -2.32 -8.61 11.77
C GLU A 46 -0.98 -7.88 11.74
N LYS A 47 -0.54 -7.39 12.90
CA LYS A 47 0.67 -6.57 13.02
C LYS A 47 1.93 -7.24 12.45
N LYS A 48 2.03 -8.56 12.52
CA LYS A 48 3.19 -9.30 11.97
C LYS A 48 3.22 -9.31 10.44
N ILE A 49 2.06 -9.21 9.79
CA ILE A 49 1.92 -9.32 8.33
C ILE A 49 1.60 -7.98 7.69
N HIS A 50 0.68 -7.23 8.30
CA HIS A 50 0.16 -5.98 7.74
C HIS A 50 0.59 -4.72 8.49
N GLY A 51 1.43 -4.84 9.52
CA GLY A 51 1.87 -3.72 10.35
C GLY A 51 3.38 -3.63 10.50
N GLY A 52 3.78 -2.79 11.44
CA GLY A 52 5.17 -2.53 11.78
C GLY A 52 5.69 -1.23 11.17
N PRO A 53 6.88 -0.78 11.62
CA PRO A 53 7.39 0.55 11.24
C PRO A 53 7.54 0.78 9.75
N GLU A 54 7.83 -0.26 8.96
CA GLU A 54 7.99 -0.13 7.51
C GLU A 54 6.65 -0.16 6.75
N ARG A 55 5.53 -0.34 7.47
CA ARG A 55 4.16 -0.43 6.94
C ARG A 55 3.19 0.38 7.81
N ALA A 56 3.66 1.54 8.28
CA ALA A 56 2.92 2.39 9.19
C ALA A 56 1.64 2.98 8.58
N LEU A 57 1.69 3.27 7.26
CA LEU A 57 0.53 3.82 6.53
C LEU A 57 0.38 3.11 5.19
N CYS A 58 -0.86 2.96 4.75
CA CYS A 58 -1.22 2.47 3.42
C CYS A 58 -1.81 3.61 2.60
N HIS A 59 -1.37 3.76 1.36
CA HIS A 59 -1.87 4.75 0.41
C HIS A 59 -2.52 4.05 -0.79
N TYR A 60 -3.66 4.56 -1.24
CA TYR A 60 -4.32 4.03 -2.43
C TYR A 60 -4.80 5.18 -3.33
N PRO A 61 -4.37 5.21 -4.62
CA PRO A 61 -4.77 6.27 -5.55
C PRO A 61 -6.28 6.32 -5.79
N ARG A 62 -6.84 7.52 -5.69
CA ARG A 62 -8.29 7.69 -5.85
C ARG A 62 -8.77 7.36 -7.27
N GLU A 63 -7.92 7.59 -8.27
CA GLU A 63 -8.22 7.29 -9.68
C GLU A 63 -8.59 5.83 -9.92
N HIS A 64 -8.03 4.92 -9.11
CA HIS A 64 -8.26 3.49 -9.31
C HIS A 64 -9.69 3.07 -8.96
N TYR A 65 -10.38 3.82 -8.10
CA TYR A 65 -11.77 3.50 -7.74
C TYR A 65 -12.68 3.52 -8.97
N LEU A 66 -12.54 4.55 -9.81
CA LEU A 66 -13.34 4.65 -11.03
C LEU A 66 -13.02 3.50 -12.02
N HIS A 67 -11.75 3.10 -12.08
CA HIS A 67 -11.36 1.94 -12.91
C HIS A 67 -12.06 0.67 -12.42
N TRP A 68 -11.99 0.38 -11.12
CA TRP A 68 -12.59 -0.84 -10.58
C TRP A 68 -14.12 -0.85 -10.67
N ALA A 69 -14.76 0.30 -10.47
CA ALA A 69 -16.22 0.41 -10.61
C ALA A 69 -16.68 0.10 -12.05
N ARG A 70 -15.84 0.42 -13.03
CA ARG A 70 -16.12 0.09 -14.45
C ARG A 70 -15.88 -1.39 -14.75
N GLU A 71 -14.82 -1.97 -14.18
CA GLU A 71 -14.47 -3.38 -14.37
C GLU A 71 -15.49 -4.31 -13.69
N PHE A 72 -16.05 -3.88 -12.56
CA PHE A 72 -16.97 -4.67 -11.76
C PHE A 72 -18.26 -3.86 -11.51
N PRO A 73 -19.10 -3.68 -12.53
CA PRO A 73 -20.27 -2.80 -12.40
C PRO A 73 -21.31 -3.29 -11.38
N GLU A 74 -21.37 -4.60 -11.11
CA GLU A 74 -22.27 -5.14 -10.08
C GLU A 74 -21.85 -4.77 -8.67
N GLN A 75 -20.56 -4.49 -8.46
CA GLN A 75 -20.00 -4.10 -7.17
C GLN A 75 -19.58 -2.62 -7.17
N ALA A 76 -20.00 -1.83 -8.17
CA ALA A 76 -19.53 -0.45 -8.35
C ALA A 76 -19.66 0.40 -7.09
N ASP A 77 -20.74 0.24 -6.34
CA ASP A 77 -21.03 0.99 -5.12
C ASP A 77 -20.02 0.70 -3.98
N LEU A 78 -19.30 -0.41 -4.06
CA LEU A 78 -18.29 -0.77 -3.06
C LEU A 78 -16.96 -0.06 -3.32
N PHE A 79 -16.74 0.44 -4.55
CA PHE A 79 -15.45 1.06 -4.92
C PHE A 79 -15.44 2.55 -4.58
N VAL A 80 -15.45 2.83 -3.29
CA VAL A 80 -15.31 4.21 -2.76
C VAL A 80 -14.28 4.19 -1.61
N ALA A 81 -13.44 5.23 -1.54
CA ALA A 81 -12.41 5.30 -0.50
C ALA A 81 -13.06 5.29 0.89
N PRO A 82 -12.56 4.52 1.84
CA PRO A 82 -11.31 3.75 1.84
C PRO A 82 -11.49 2.22 1.64
N ALA A 83 -12.17 1.79 0.60
CA ALA A 83 -12.57 0.39 0.43
C ALA A 83 -11.40 -0.60 0.37
N PHE A 84 -10.20 -0.14 0.05
CA PHE A 84 -9.01 -1.00 0.08
C PHE A 84 -8.30 -0.98 1.44
N GLY A 85 -8.88 -0.29 2.44
CA GLY A 85 -8.31 -0.23 3.79
C GLY A 85 -7.14 0.72 3.92
N GLU A 86 -7.03 1.66 2.98
CA GLU A 86 -5.97 2.66 3.01
C GLU A 86 -6.17 3.71 4.11
N ASN A 87 -5.05 4.29 4.56
CA ASN A 87 -5.04 5.45 5.46
C ASN A 87 -5.08 6.75 4.68
N LEU A 88 -4.46 6.78 3.49
CA LEU A 88 -4.33 7.97 2.66
C LEU A 88 -4.85 7.68 1.25
N SER A 89 -5.58 8.65 0.68
CA SER A 89 -6.02 8.60 -0.72
C SER A 89 -5.87 9.98 -1.34
N THR A 90 -5.23 10.01 -2.49
CA THR A 90 -4.96 11.28 -3.22
C THR A 90 -5.34 11.16 -4.69
N UNK A 91 -5.43 12.15 -5.40
CA UNK A 91 -5.51 12.24 -6.76
C UNK A 91 -4.23 12.68 -7.26
N GLY A 92 -3.72 12.16 -8.35
CA GLY A 92 -2.51 12.58 -9.05
C GLY A 92 -1.24 11.84 -8.65
N LEU A 93 -1.24 11.08 -7.58
CA LEU A 93 -0.16 10.19 -7.19
C LEU A 93 -0.57 8.76 -7.51
N THR A 94 0.20 8.10 -8.38
CA THR A 94 -0.07 6.73 -8.81
C THR A 94 1.21 5.91 -8.78
N GLU A 95 1.10 4.64 -8.93
CA GLU A 95 2.26 3.74 -9.02
C GLU A 95 3.23 4.12 -10.12
N UNK A 96 2.74 4.77 -10.93
CA UNK A 96 3.47 5.18 -12.05
C UNK A 96 4.36 6.33 -11.84
N ASN A 97 3.99 7.24 -10.85
CA ASN A 97 4.81 8.46 -10.66
C ASN A 97 5.34 8.61 -9.21
N VAL A 98 5.04 7.65 -8.34
CA VAL A 98 5.60 7.52 -6.98
C VAL A 98 6.70 6.46 -7.03
N PHE A 99 7.82 6.72 -6.35
CA PHE A 99 9.01 5.86 -6.43
C PHE A 99 9.37 5.31 -5.05
N ILE A 100 9.95 4.12 -5.03
CA ILE A 100 10.47 3.52 -3.79
C ILE A 100 11.49 4.49 -3.19
N GLY A 101 11.32 4.82 -1.93
CA GLY A 101 12.19 5.78 -1.24
C GLY A 101 11.78 7.24 -1.37
N ASP A 102 10.75 7.58 -2.16
CA ASP A 102 10.21 8.95 -2.17
C ASP A 102 9.84 9.35 -0.74
N ILE A 103 10.29 10.54 -0.34
CA ILE A 103 9.97 11.10 0.96
C ILE A 103 8.96 12.24 0.75
N PHE A 104 7.84 12.13 1.41
CA PHE A 104 6.79 13.17 1.39
C PHE A 104 6.73 13.88 2.74
N ARG A 105 6.57 15.20 2.68
CA ARG A 105 6.18 16.03 3.83
C ARG A 105 4.67 16.00 3.94
N TRP A 106 4.16 15.82 5.17
CA TRP A 106 2.74 15.86 5.47
C TRP A 106 2.56 16.53 6.84
N GLY A 107 2.15 17.79 6.83
CA GLY A 107 2.14 18.58 8.06
C GLY A 107 3.54 18.65 8.69
N GLU A 108 3.67 18.24 9.94
CA GLU A 108 4.97 18.17 10.65
C GLU A 108 5.76 16.91 10.31
N ALA A 109 5.13 15.92 9.69
CA ALA A 109 5.71 14.61 9.50
C ALA A 109 6.49 14.47 8.19
N LEU A 110 7.43 13.50 8.19
CA LEU A 110 8.10 13.00 6.98
C LEU A 110 7.83 11.50 6.87
N ILE A 111 7.26 11.09 5.73
CA ILE A 111 6.94 9.69 5.46
C ILE A 111 7.64 9.23 4.19
N GLN A 112 8.09 7.97 4.18
CA GLN A 112 8.88 7.42 3.06
C GLN A 112 8.24 6.17 2.47
N VAL A 113 8.12 6.14 1.14
CA VAL A 113 7.61 4.99 0.39
C VAL A 113 8.56 3.80 0.55
N THR A 114 8.02 2.66 1.02
CA THR A 114 8.83 1.47 1.31
C THR A 114 8.64 0.33 0.33
N GLN A 115 7.43 0.15 -0.17
CA GLN A 115 7.09 -1.01 -1.01
C GLN A 115 5.70 -0.86 -1.62
N PRO A 116 5.41 -1.54 -2.74
CA PRO A 116 4.03 -1.73 -3.17
C PRO A 116 3.24 -2.48 -2.08
N ARG A 117 1.97 -2.22 -1.96
CA ARG A 117 1.11 -3.05 -1.12
C ARG A 117 0.97 -4.41 -1.81
N SER A 118 1.17 -5.49 -1.08
CA SER A 118 0.97 -6.86 -1.58
C SER A 118 -0.50 -7.25 -1.37
N PRO A 119 -1.32 -7.32 -2.44
CA PRO A 119 -2.74 -7.65 -2.27
C PRO A 119 -2.92 -9.03 -1.65
N CYS A 120 -3.94 -9.21 -0.82
CA CYS A 120 -4.21 -10.50 -0.18
C CYS A 120 -5.68 -10.90 -0.31
N PHE A 121 -5.95 -12.17 -0.15
CA PHE A 121 -7.27 -12.79 -0.33
C PHE A 121 -8.39 -12.15 0.50
N LYS A 122 -8.08 -11.40 1.55
CA LYS A 122 -9.11 -10.69 2.33
C LYS A 122 -9.89 -9.70 1.48
N LEU A 123 -9.24 -9.14 0.44
CA LEU A 123 -9.91 -8.25 -0.51
C LEU A 123 -10.97 -9.01 -1.33
N ASN A 124 -10.72 -10.29 -1.62
CA ASN A 124 -11.68 -11.11 -2.37
C ASN A 124 -13.00 -11.23 -1.58
N TYR A 125 -12.89 -11.49 -0.28
CA TYR A 125 -14.08 -11.56 0.59
C TYR A 125 -14.74 -10.18 0.77
N HIS A 126 -13.92 -9.14 0.95
CA HIS A 126 -14.43 -7.78 1.19
C HIS A 126 -15.31 -7.28 0.03
N PHE A 127 -14.86 -7.53 -1.21
CA PHE A 127 -15.59 -7.07 -2.40
C PHE A 127 -16.57 -8.11 -2.96
N GLY A 128 -16.55 -9.35 -2.45
CA GLY A 128 -17.34 -10.43 -3.03
C GLY A 128 -16.88 -10.81 -4.44
N ILE A 129 -15.62 -10.54 -4.77
CA ILE A 129 -15.02 -10.83 -6.07
C ILE A 129 -13.89 -11.84 -5.84
N SER A 130 -14.07 -13.06 -6.33
CA SER A 130 -13.22 -14.21 -5.96
C SER A 130 -11.72 -14.04 -6.27
N ASP A 131 -11.37 -13.17 -7.20
CA ASP A 131 -9.98 -12.94 -7.63
C ASP A 131 -9.54 -11.46 -7.52
N MET A 132 -10.22 -10.63 -6.72
CA MET A 132 -9.90 -9.20 -6.58
C MET A 132 -8.42 -8.96 -6.29
N SER A 133 -7.84 -9.73 -5.37
CA SER A 133 -6.41 -9.59 -5.02
C SER A 133 -5.50 -9.86 -6.22
N ALA A 134 -5.84 -10.87 -7.05
CA ALA A 134 -5.08 -11.19 -8.25
C ALA A 134 -5.26 -10.10 -9.31
N GLN A 135 -6.47 -9.55 -9.45
CA GLN A 135 -6.73 -8.44 -10.37
C GLN A 135 -5.90 -7.20 -10.02
N LEU A 136 -5.84 -6.84 -8.72
CA LEU A 136 -4.98 -5.72 -8.27
C LEU A 136 -3.52 -5.95 -8.63
N GLN A 137 -3.03 -7.17 -8.35
CA GLN A 137 -1.64 -7.52 -8.64
C GLN A 137 -1.34 -7.44 -10.13
N THR A 138 -2.20 -8.05 -10.96
CA THR A 138 -2.03 -8.10 -12.42
C THR A 138 -2.07 -6.69 -13.02
N ALA A 139 -2.97 -5.84 -12.54
CA ALA A 139 -3.09 -4.46 -13.05
C ALA A 139 -1.97 -3.54 -12.54
N GLY A 140 -1.21 -3.95 -11.51
CA GLY A 140 -0.22 -3.09 -10.87
C GLY A 140 -0.84 -1.90 -10.12
N LYS A 141 -2.15 -1.98 -9.81
CA LYS A 141 -2.91 -0.93 -9.13
C LYS A 141 -3.05 -1.27 -7.65
N THR A 142 -1.91 -1.35 -6.96
CA THR A 142 -1.84 -1.92 -5.61
C THR A 142 -1.86 -0.86 -4.50
N GLY A 143 -1.49 0.38 -4.83
CA GLY A 143 -1.10 1.35 -3.83
C GLY A 143 0.25 0.97 -3.22
N TRP A 144 0.63 1.66 -2.18
CA TRP A 144 1.94 1.46 -1.54
C TRP A 144 1.88 1.71 -0.04
N LEU A 145 2.99 1.40 0.62
CA LEU A 145 3.12 1.55 2.07
C LEU A 145 4.24 2.54 2.39
N TYR A 146 4.12 3.17 3.56
CA TYR A 146 5.12 4.11 4.08
C TYR A 146 5.64 3.68 5.43
N ARG A 147 6.91 4.02 5.68
CA ARG A 147 7.42 4.19 7.04
C ARG A 147 7.36 5.68 7.42
N VAL A 148 7.38 5.94 8.72
CA VAL A 148 7.42 7.30 9.24
C VAL A 148 8.87 7.60 9.65
N ILE A 149 9.50 8.58 8.95
CA ILE A 149 10.85 9.04 9.28
C ILE A 149 10.80 9.99 10.46
N GLN A 150 9.81 10.89 10.43
CA GLN A 150 9.57 11.86 11.49
C GLN A 150 8.05 11.92 11.72
N GLY A 151 7.63 11.70 12.95
CA GLY A 151 6.24 11.85 13.34
C GLY A 151 5.90 13.30 13.66
N GLY A 152 4.64 13.55 14.02
CA GLY A 152 4.16 14.89 14.38
C GLY A 152 2.67 15.04 14.09
N GLN A 153 2.19 16.27 14.14
CA GLN A 153 0.79 16.57 13.84
C GLN A 153 0.58 16.62 12.33
N VAL A 154 -0.46 15.92 11.89
CA VAL A 154 -0.86 15.82 10.47
C VAL A 154 -2.37 16.05 10.37
N SER A 155 -2.87 16.36 9.19
CA SER A 155 -4.32 16.52 8.98
C SER A 155 -4.68 16.35 7.51
N ALA A 156 -5.97 16.19 7.22
CA ALA A 156 -6.49 16.20 5.86
C ALA A 156 -6.30 17.56 5.17
N ASP A 157 -6.18 18.63 5.96
CA ASP A 157 -5.97 19.98 5.42
C ASP A 157 -4.51 20.22 4.97
N ALA A 158 -3.58 19.39 5.45
CA ALA A 158 -2.16 19.50 5.06
C ALA A 158 -1.93 18.61 3.84
N PRO A 159 -1.51 19.17 2.70
CA PRO A 159 -1.25 18.34 1.50
C PRO A 159 0.00 17.49 1.65
N LEU A 160 0.08 16.44 0.85
CA LEU A 160 1.34 15.71 0.66
C LEU A 160 2.22 16.47 -0.34
N GLU A 161 3.46 16.70 0.02
CA GLU A 161 4.46 17.35 -0.85
C GLU A 161 5.69 16.47 -0.97
N LEU A 162 6.12 16.17 -2.19
CA LEU A 162 7.36 15.42 -2.42
C LEU A 162 8.54 16.28 -1.93
N ALA A 163 9.23 15.79 -0.90
CA ALA A 163 10.39 16.45 -0.31
C ALA A 163 11.70 15.95 -0.95
N SER A 164 11.79 14.66 -1.25
CA SER A 164 12.99 14.05 -1.85
C SER A 164 12.63 12.81 -2.64
N ARG A 165 13.33 12.58 -3.74
CA ARG A 165 13.30 11.33 -4.51
C ARG A 165 14.66 10.67 -4.40
N LEU A 166 14.69 9.42 -3.91
CA LEU A 166 15.93 8.72 -3.60
C LEU A 166 16.24 7.55 -4.54
N SER A 167 15.32 7.20 -5.43
CA SER A 167 15.56 6.13 -6.41
C SER A 167 14.83 6.40 -7.73
N GLU A 168 15.17 5.59 -8.74
CA GLU A 168 14.52 5.62 -10.05
C GLU A 168 13.61 4.41 -10.27
N VAL A 169 13.26 3.69 -9.21
CA VAL A 169 12.37 2.53 -9.27
C VAL A 169 10.98 2.97 -8.82
N SER A 170 10.06 3.11 -9.75
CA SER A 170 8.68 3.47 -9.40
C SER A 170 8.00 2.32 -8.65
N VAL A 171 6.90 2.61 -8.00
CA VAL A 171 6.08 1.56 -7.37
C VAL A 171 5.60 0.58 -8.44
N TYR A 172 5.26 1.08 -9.64
CA TYR A 172 4.86 0.21 -10.76
C TYR A 172 6.02 -0.70 -11.21
N ASP A 173 7.23 -0.15 -11.33
CA ASP A 173 8.42 -0.97 -11.65
C ASP A 173 8.61 -2.08 -10.61
N ALA A 174 8.48 -1.73 -9.33
CA ALA A 174 8.61 -2.73 -8.27
C ALA A 174 7.55 -3.83 -8.39
N CYS A 175 6.29 -3.47 -8.72
CA CYS A 175 5.24 -4.46 -9.00
C CYS A 175 5.61 -5.34 -10.19
N ALA A 176 6.07 -4.72 -11.29
CA ALA A 176 6.43 -5.44 -12.52
C ALA A 176 7.56 -6.45 -12.25
N ILE A 177 8.62 -6.00 -11.57
CA ILE A 177 9.77 -6.85 -11.23
C ILE A 177 9.34 -8.01 -10.34
N ALA A 178 8.47 -7.74 -9.37
CA ALA A 178 8.07 -8.76 -8.40
C ALA A 178 7.07 -9.77 -8.95
N TRP A 179 6.17 -9.34 -9.85
CA TRP A 179 4.99 -10.16 -10.18
C TRP A 179 4.68 -10.34 -11.65
N HIS A 180 5.19 -9.47 -12.55
CA HIS A 180 4.80 -9.51 -13.97
C HIS A 180 5.91 -10.04 -14.87
N MET A 181 7.16 -9.94 -14.43
CA MET A 181 8.32 -10.34 -15.21
C MET A 181 8.78 -11.75 -14.83
N PRO A 182 9.36 -12.52 -15.76
CA PRO A 182 10.07 -13.74 -15.39
C PRO A 182 11.28 -13.41 -14.51
N PHE A 183 11.91 -14.45 -13.96
CA PHE A 183 13.12 -14.27 -13.15
C PHE A 183 14.18 -13.47 -13.93
N ASP A 184 14.69 -12.40 -13.32
CA ASP A 184 15.72 -11.53 -13.90
C ASP A 184 16.58 -10.96 -12.78
N ASP A 185 17.80 -11.46 -12.65
CA ASP A 185 18.72 -11.06 -11.57
C ASP A 185 19.09 -9.57 -11.65
N GLU A 186 19.21 -9.01 -12.86
CA GLU A 186 19.52 -7.59 -13.02
C GLU A 186 18.40 -6.70 -12.48
N GLN A 187 17.14 -7.05 -12.79
CA GLN A 187 16.00 -6.31 -12.29
C GLN A 187 15.88 -6.44 -10.76
N TYR A 188 16.19 -7.60 -10.20
CA TYR A 188 16.20 -7.76 -8.74
C TYR A 188 17.30 -6.90 -8.10
N ARG A 189 18.49 -6.80 -8.72
CA ARG A 189 19.56 -5.90 -8.23
C ARG A 189 19.11 -4.44 -8.29
N ARG A 190 18.46 -4.05 -9.39
CA ARG A 190 17.91 -2.70 -9.57
C ARG A 190 16.94 -2.36 -8.44
N LEU A 191 15.99 -3.27 -8.17
CA LEU A 191 15.02 -3.06 -7.08
C LEU A 191 15.71 -3.03 -5.70
N LEU A 192 16.67 -3.92 -5.46
CA LEU A 192 17.43 -3.96 -4.20
C LEU A 192 18.25 -2.69 -3.97
N SER A 193 18.67 -2.00 -5.03
CA SER A 193 19.43 -0.74 -4.91
C SER A 193 18.52 0.46 -4.60
N ALA A 194 17.20 0.30 -4.67
CA ALA A 194 16.28 1.40 -4.40
C ALA A 194 16.33 1.78 -2.92
N ALA A 195 16.84 2.97 -2.63
CA ALA A 195 16.95 3.47 -1.26
C ALA A 195 15.56 3.54 -0.63
N GLY A 196 15.42 3.00 0.57
CA GLY A 196 14.13 2.99 1.27
C GLY A 196 13.32 1.71 1.12
N LEU A 197 13.71 0.81 0.22
CA LEU A 197 12.99 -0.47 0.06
C LEU A 197 12.89 -1.20 1.41
N SER A 198 11.72 -1.76 1.70
CA SER A 198 11.48 -2.44 2.98
C SER A 198 12.36 -3.67 3.14
N THR A 199 12.68 -3.99 4.39
CA THR A 199 13.45 -5.18 4.74
C THR A 199 12.80 -6.47 4.23
N SER A 200 11.47 -6.56 4.31
CA SER A 200 10.75 -7.75 3.88
C SER A 200 10.85 -7.96 2.35
N TRP A 201 10.74 -6.87 1.58
CA TRP A 201 10.89 -6.94 0.12
C TRP A 201 12.34 -7.24 -0.27
N SER A 202 13.30 -6.59 0.41
CA SER A 202 14.73 -6.85 0.18
C SER A 202 15.06 -8.33 0.41
N ARG A 203 14.55 -8.90 1.50
CA ARG A 203 14.77 -10.32 1.84
C ARG A 203 14.17 -11.24 0.75
N THR A 204 12.97 -10.94 0.28
CA THR A 204 12.31 -11.73 -0.77
C THR A 204 13.11 -11.68 -2.07
N MET A 205 13.52 -10.51 -2.51
CA MET A 205 14.30 -10.37 -3.76
C MET A 205 15.66 -11.06 -3.66
N GLN A 206 16.33 -10.95 -2.52
CA GLN A 206 17.60 -11.67 -2.30
C GLN A 206 17.40 -13.19 -2.33
N LYS A 207 16.32 -13.68 -1.70
CA LYS A 207 16.00 -15.11 -1.70
C LYS A 207 15.77 -15.61 -3.14
N ARG A 208 15.03 -14.86 -3.96
CA ARG A 208 14.83 -15.21 -5.39
C ARG A 208 16.15 -15.29 -6.13
N ARG A 209 17.05 -14.32 -5.90
CA ARG A 209 18.36 -14.28 -6.54
C ARG A 209 19.19 -15.50 -6.18
N ILE A 210 19.17 -15.92 -4.92
CA ILE A 210 19.93 -17.10 -4.45
C ILE A 210 19.34 -18.40 -4.99
N SER A 211 18.00 -18.53 -4.96
CA SER A 211 17.32 -19.78 -5.35
C SER A 211 17.09 -19.91 -6.86
N GLY A 212 17.09 -18.81 -7.61
CA GLY A 212 16.68 -18.78 -9.01
C GLY A 212 15.20 -19.02 -9.21
N GLN A 213 14.38 -18.87 -8.15
CA GLN A 213 12.96 -19.22 -8.18
C GLN A 213 12.09 -18.11 -7.57
N ILE A 214 10.90 -17.96 -8.15
CA ILE A 214 9.86 -17.06 -7.62
C ILE A 214 8.95 -17.91 -6.73
N GLU A 215 8.69 -17.45 -5.52
CA GLU A 215 7.86 -18.18 -4.56
C GLU A 215 6.39 -18.23 -5.00
N ASP A 216 5.69 -19.27 -4.56
CA ASP A 216 4.25 -19.40 -4.80
C ASP A 216 3.48 -18.37 -3.98
N ASN A 217 2.66 -17.58 -4.65
CA ASN A 217 1.82 -16.55 -4.04
C ASN A 217 0.37 -17.01 -3.80
N SER A 218 0.07 -18.29 -4.05
CA SER A 218 -1.31 -18.82 -3.96
C SER A 218 -1.94 -18.58 -2.60
N ARG A 219 -1.18 -18.83 -1.53
CA ARG A 219 -1.67 -18.61 -0.17
C ARG A 219 -2.08 -17.15 0.07
N ARG A 220 -1.29 -16.22 -0.44
CA ARG A 220 -1.57 -14.78 -0.27
C ARG A 220 -2.77 -14.34 -1.11
N LEU A 221 -2.86 -14.81 -2.36
CA LEU A 221 -3.89 -14.36 -3.30
C LEU A 221 -5.23 -15.08 -3.11
N TRP A 222 -5.20 -16.35 -2.67
CA TRP A 222 -6.41 -17.17 -2.63
C TRP A 222 -6.75 -17.71 -1.24
N GLY A 223 -5.83 -17.62 -0.27
CA GLY A 223 -6.03 -18.11 1.09
C GLY A 223 -5.94 -19.64 1.23
N LYS A 224 -5.37 -20.33 0.24
CA LYS A 224 -5.28 -21.80 0.17
C LYS A 224 -3.87 -22.29 0.42
#